data_027006a1a1018455dd66f6e43aa33b30
#
_entry.id   027006a1a1018455dd66f6e43aa33b30
#
_cell.length_a   1.000
_cell.length_b   1.000
_cell.length_c   1.000
_cell.angle_alpha   90.00
_cell.angle_beta   90.00
_cell.angle_gamma   90.00
#
_symmetry.space_group_name_H-M   'P 1'
#
loop_
_entity.id
_entity.type
_entity.pdbx_description
1 polymer ?
#
loop_
_entity_poly.entity_id
_entity_poly.type
_entity_poly.pdbx_seq_one_letter_code
_entity_poly.pdbx_strand_id
1 'polypeptide(L)'
;MPKYYMIVINEIDYEWDIDNQFVCAGFPERNKKSLQQMELGDKIIYYVTKHSKFMAVTEVVGEYFYSERPIWDDPYDLWAHRIKTKPIVFIENCYDGVFIKDIWDNLDFIKNKVRWGSQVQGSFRRLSENDYEIIINSIKIKKRML
;
A
#
# COMPACT_ATOMS: atom_id res chain seq x y z
N MET A 1 12.50 -6.15 -14.50
CA MET A 1 11.90 -4.83 -14.17
C MET A 1 10.89 -5.00 -13.04
N PRO A 2 10.98 -4.26 -11.95
CA PRO A 2 9.98 -4.37 -10.89
C PRO A 2 8.61 -3.87 -11.35
N LYS A 3 7.59 -4.44 -10.74
CA LYS A 3 6.22 -4.00 -10.89
C LYS A 3 5.83 -3.19 -9.65
N TYR A 4 4.88 -2.31 -9.80
CA TYR A 4 4.46 -1.38 -8.76
C TYR A 4 2.98 -1.53 -8.47
N TYR A 5 2.63 -1.58 -7.19
CA TYR A 5 1.27 -1.82 -6.74
C TYR A 5 0.88 -0.82 -5.66
N MET A 6 -0.41 -0.59 -5.52
CA MET A 6 -0.96 0.15 -4.39
C MET A 6 -2.01 -0.70 -3.71
N ILE A 7 -1.94 -0.78 -2.38
CA ILE A 7 -3.01 -1.35 -1.57
C ILE A 7 -3.73 -0.24 -0.82
N VAL A 8 -5.02 -0.45 -0.62
CA VAL A 8 -5.89 0.49 0.08
C VAL A 8 -6.32 -0.17 1.38
N ILE A 9 -5.94 0.42 2.50
CA ILE A 9 -6.21 -0.13 3.83
C ILE A 9 -6.78 0.94 4.74
N ASN A 10 -7.36 0.53 5.88
CA ASN A 10 -7.82 1.45 6.92
C ASN A 10 -6.71 1.74 7.93
N GLU A 11 -6.92 2.74 8.77
CA GLU A 11 -5.94 3.16 9.77
C GLU A 11 -5.60 2.06 10.78
N ILE A 12 -6.60 1.29 11.21
CA ILE A 12 -6.40 0.23 12.19
C ILE A 12 -5.47 -0.85 11.63
N ASP A 13 -5.71 -1.29 10.41
CA ASP A 13 -4.85 -2.28 9.76
C ASP A 13 -3.45 -1.73 9.52
N TYR A 14 -3.33 -0.44 9.19
CA TYR A 14 -2.04 0.21 9.03
C TYR A 14 -1.25 0.21 10.35
N GLU A 15 -1.89 0.47 11.48
CA GLU A 15 -1.24 0.41 12.79
C GLU A 15 -0.71 -1.00 13.09
N TRP A 16 -1.48 -2.04 12.74
CA TRP A 16 -1.01 -3.42 12.87
C TRP A 16 0.19 -3.72 11.97
N ASP A 17 0.20 -3.16 10.76
CA ASP A 17 1.36 -3.28 9.87
C ASP A 17 2.62 -2.67 10.47
N ILE A 18 2.51 -1.49 11.07
CA ILE A 18 3.64 -0.86 11.77
C ILE A 18 4.13 -1.75 12.90
N ASP A 19 3.22 -2.22 13.75
CA ASP A 19 3.55 -3.06 14.91
C ASP A 19 4.23 -4.36 14.49
N ASN A 20 3.89 -4.89 13.34
CA ASN A 20 4.49 -6.11 12.78
C ASN A 20 5.62 -5.82 11.79
N GLN A 21 6.09 -4.57 11.72
CA GLN A 21 7.25 -4.17 10.92
C GLN A 21 7.08 -4.47 9.42
N PHE A 22 5.84 -4.43 8.93
CA PHE A 22 5.51 -4.69 7.52
C PHE A 22 6.08 -6.01 7.00
N VAL A 23 6.08 -7.07 7.83
CA VAL A 23 6.68 -8.36 7.47
C VAL A 23 5.96 -9.03 6.31
N CYS A 24 4.70 -8.73 6.09
CA CYS A 24 3.94 -9.21 4.93
C CYS A 24 2.76 -8.29 4.65
N ALA A 25 2.30 -8.33 3.40
CA ALA A 25 1.03 -7.74 3.00
C ALA A 25 -0.02 -8.84 2.90
N GLY A 26 -1.24 -8.55 3.37
CA GLY A 26 -2.35 -9.50 3.39
C GLY A 26 -3.45 -9.11 2.42
N PHE A 27 -4.10 -10.10 1.82
CA PHE A 27 -5.08 -9.90 0.77
C PHE A 27 -6.23 -10.91 0.90
N PRO A 28 -7.42 -10.57 0.36
CA PRO A 28 -8.52 -11.52 0.30
C PRO A 28 -8.30 -12.56 -0.81
N GLU A 29 -9.10 -13.62 -0.77
CA GLU A 29 -9.05 -14.75 -1.72
C GLU A 29 -9.06 -14.28 -3.18
N ARG A 30 -9.85 -13.25 -3.49
CA ARG A 30 -9.99 -12.76 -4.88
C ARG A 30 -8.68 -12.25 -5.48
N ASN A 31 -7.70 -11.91 -4.65
CA ASN A 31 -6.40 -11.39 -5.10
C ASN A 31 -5.31 -12.47 -5.19
N LYS A 32 -5.64 -13.72 -4.90
CA LYS A 32 -4.67 -14.82 -4.86
C LYS A 32 -3.82 -14.92 -6.14
N LYS A 33 -4.47 -14.87 -7.31
CA LYS A 33 -3.75 -15.00 -8.58
C LYS A 33 -2.77 -13.85 -8.79
N SER A 34 -3.17 -12.63 -8.46
CA SER A 34 -2.30 -11.46 -8.58
C SER A 34 -1.09 -11.57 -7.66
N LEU A 35 -1.29 -12.06 -6.44
CA LEU A 35 -0.21 -12.28 -5.49
C LEU A 35 0.80 -13.31 -5.99
N GLN A 36 0.32 -14.36 -6.62
CA GLN A 36 1.19 -15.40 -7.17
C GLN A 36 2.05 -14.91 -8.33
N GLN A 37 1.70 -13.78 -8.93
CA GLN A 37 2.45 -13.15 -10.02
C GLN A 37 3.46 -12.12 -9.52
N MET A 38 3.42 -11.77 -8.23
CA MET A 38 4.40 -10.84 -7.67
C MET A 38 5.77 -11.49 -7.59
N GLU A 39 6.79 -10.68 -7.86
CA GLU A 39 8.17 -11.14 -7.92
C GLU A 39 9.04 -10.36 -6.92
N LEU A 40 10.19 -10.94 -6.58
CA LEU A 40 11.16 -10.27 -5.73
C LEU A 40 11.53 -8.91 -6.33
N GLY A 41 11.53 -7.89 -5.50
CA GLY A 41 11.85 -6.53 -5.93
C GLY A 41 10.64 -5.69 -6.32
N ASP A 42 9.47 -6.29 -6.47
CA ASP A 42 8.24 -5.52 -6.70
C ASP A 42 7.95 -4.62 -5.51
N LYS A 43 7.27 -3.50 -5.75
CA LYS A 43 7.01 -2.49 -4.72
C LYS A 43 5.53 -2.36 -4.45
N ILE A 44 5.18 -2.12 -3.18
CA ILE A 44 3.80 -1.92 -2.75
C ILE A 44 3.71 -0.61 -2.00
N ILE A 45 2.82 0.28 -2.47
CA ILE A 45 2.49 1.53 -1.81
C ILE A 45 1.24 1.34 -0.96
N TYR A 46 1.26 1.87 0.25
CA TYR A 46 0.13 1.81 1.19
C TYR A 46 -0.62 3.14 1.18
N TYR A 47 -1.88 3.08 0.81
CA TYR A 47 -2.81 4.21 0.86
C TYR A 47 -3.82 3.96 1.98
N VAL A 48 -3.95 4.91 2.90
CA VAL A 48 -4.86 4.80 4.05
C VAL A 48 -6.14 5.58 3.78
N THR A 49 -7.27 4.86 3.77
CA THR A 49 -8.60 5.46 3.56
C THR A 49 -8.98 6.43 4.66
N LYS A 50 -9.97 7.27 4.40
CA LYS A 50 -10.45 8.35 5.27
C LYS A 50 -9.47 9.48 5.45
N HIS A 51 -8.20 9.17 5.73
CA HIS A 51 -7.14 10.18 5.75
C HIS A 51 -6.74 10.61 4.34
N SER A 52 -6.99 9.77 3.35
CA SER A 52 -6.60 10.01 1.95
C SER A 52 -5.11 10.25 1.81
N LYS A 53 -4.31 9.44 2.49
CA LYS A 53 -2.85 9.60 2.60
C LYS A 53 -2.10 8.40 2.05
N PHE A 54 -1.00 8.69 1.34
CA PHE A 54 0.02 7.69 1.05
C PHE A 54 0.98 7.66 2.24
N MET A 55 1.18 6.47 2.81
CA MET A 55 1.86 6.33 4.10
C MET A 55 3.16 5.56 4.06
N ALA A 56 3.29 4.58 3.17
CA ALA A 56 4.40 3.64 3.21
C ALA A 56 4.70 3.04 1.86
N VAL A 57 5.93 2.55 1.72
CA VAL A 57 6.35 1.73 0.59
C VAL A 57 7.08 0.52 1.13
N THR A 58 6.71 -0.66 0.66
CA THR A 58 7.38 -1.91 0.97
C THR A 58 7.92 -2.55 -0.30
N GLU A 59 8.85 -3.50 -0.12
CA GLU A 59 9.42 -4.29 -1.20
C GLU A 59 9.09 -5.76 -0.99
N VAL A 60 8.70 -6.46 -2.06
CA VAL A 60 8.46 -7.89 -2.03
C VAL A 60 9.81 -8.62 -1.89
N VAL A 61 9.94 -9.41 -0.83
CA VAL A 61 11.18 -10.14 -0.51
C VAL A 61 10.98 -11.65 -0.40
N GLY A 62 9.80 -12.16 -0.73
CA GLY A 62 9.50 -13.59 -0.70
C GLY A 62 8.32 -13.92 -1.59
N GLU A 63 7.94 -15.18 -1.60
CA GLU A 63 6.86 -15.68 -2.43
C GLU A 63 5.52 -15.58 -1.71
N TYR A 64 4.44 -15.72 -2.47
CA TYR A 64 3.10 -15.88 -1.93
C TYR A 64 3.05 -17.04 -0.93
N PHE A 65 2.34 -16.85 0.17
CA PHE A 65 2.04 -17.90 1.13
C PHE A 65 0.65 -17.70 1.73
N TYR A 66 0.11 -18.79 2.26
CA TYR A 66 -1.17 -18.77 2.97
C TYR A 66 -0.91 -18.95 4.46
N SER A 67 -1.51 -18.07 5.27
CA SER A 67 -1.41 -18.19 6.72
C SER A 67 -2.66 -17.61 7.37
N GLU A 68 -3.23 -18.35 8.31
CA GLU A 68 -4.34 -17.86 9.11
C GLU A 68 -3.87 -17.29 10.45
N ARG A 69 -2.55 -17.17 10.65
CA ARG A 69 -1.99 -16.56 11.85
C ARG A 69 -2.45 -15.12 11.95
N PRO A 70 -3.11 -14.72 13.07
CA PRO A 70 -3.59 -13.34 13.21
C PRO A 70 -2.44 -12.34 13.21
N ILE A 71 -2.54 -11.36 12.33
CA ILE A 71 -1.65 -10.19 12.29
C ILE A 71 -2.48 -8.93 12.49
N TRP A 72 -3.62 -8.86 11.79
CA TRP A 72 -4.54 -7.71 11.86
C TRP A 72 -5.77 -8.10 12.68
N ASP A 73 -6.18 -7.21 13.58
CA ASP A 73 -7.40 -7.41 14.33
C ASP A 73 -8.59 -6.89 13.51
N ASP A 74 -8.94 -7.66 12.50
CA ASP A 74 -9.99 -7.32 11.55
C ASP A 74 -11.12 -8.33 11.67
N PRO A 75 -12.35 -7.89 12.03
CA PRO A 75 -13.48 -8.82 12.19
C PRO A 75 -13.99 -9.39 10.87
N TYR A 76 -13.59 -8.83 9.73
CA TYR A 76 -14.15 -9.20 8.43
C TYR A 76 -13.27 -10.16 7.65
N ASP A 77 -11.96 -10.16 7.87
CA ASP A 77 -11.04 -11.01 7.13
C ASP A 77 -9.76 -11.23 7.92
N LEU A 78 -9.18 -12.42 7.79
CA LEU A 78 -7.86 -12.72 8.33
C LEU A 78 -6.74 -12.25 7.40
N TRP A 79 -7.09 -11.85 6.18
CA TRP A 79 -6.12 -11.50 5.13
C TRP A 79 -5.06 -12.60 4.98
N ALA A 80 -5.55 -13.83 4.77
CA ALA A 80 -4.74 -15.06 4.84
C ALA A 80 -3.83 -15.28 3.63
N HIS A 81 -4.15 -14.64 2.50
CA HIS A 81 -3.30 -14.69 1.30
C HIS A 81 -2.25 -13.62 1.44
N ARG A 82 -0.98 -14.01 1.54
CA ARG A 82 0.08 -13.10 1.95
C ARG A 82 1.27 -13.16 1.02
N ILE A 83 1.98 -12.02 0.95
CA ILE A 83 3.27 -11.90 0.27
C ILE A 83 4.27 -11.32 1.26
N LYS A 84 5.47 -11.91 1.31
CA LYS A 84 6.50 -11.46 2.24
C LYS A 84 7.13 -10.16 1.77
N THR A 85 7.22 -9.19 2.69
CA THR A 85 7.73 -7.86 2.39
C THR A 85 8.71 -7.37 3.45
N LYS A 86 9.36 -6.25 3.13
CA LYS A 86 10.10 -5.44 4.09
C LYS A 86 9.80 -3.98 3.83
N PRO A 87 9.86 -3.11 4.85
CA PRO A 87 9.62 -1.68 4.64
C PRO A 87 10.81 -1.01 3.94
N ILE A 88 10.50 -0.07 3.04
CA ILE A 88 11.49 0.84 2.45
C ILE A 88 11.43 2.18 3.16
N VAL A 89 10.24 2.74 3.28
CA VAL A 89 9.98 3.98 3.98
C VAL A 89 8.54 3.96 4.49
N PHE A 90 8.31 4.51 5.68
CA PHE A 90 6.95 4.65 6.18
C PHE A 90 6.83 5.83 7.14
N ILE A 91 5.63 6.38 7.25
CA ILE A 91 5.26 7.46 8.18
C ILE A 91 4.28 6.84 9.18
N GLU A 92 4.55 7.02 10.47
CA GLU A 92 3.77 6.36 11.52
C GLU A 92 2.38 6.98 11.70
N ASN A 93 2.31 8.31 11.77
CA ASN A 93 1.07 9.01 12.05
C ASN A 93 0.35 9.37 10.75
N CYS A 94 -0.90 8.93 10.59
CA CYS A 94 -1.67 9.17 9.37
C CYS A 94 -1.90 10.65 9.08
N TYR A 95 -1.87 11.53 10.09
CA TYR A 95 -1.97 12.97 9.84
C TYR A 95 -0.74 13.54 9.16
N ASP A 96 0.38 12.85 9.24
CA ASP A 96 1.66 13.29 8.68
C ASP A 96 1.95 12.73 7.29
N GLY A 97 1.07 11.89 6.75
CA GLY A 97 1.27 11.28 5.44
C GLY A 97 1.11 12.26 4.27
N VAL A 98 1.31 11.75 3.07
CA VAL A 98 1.18 12.52 1.83
C VAL A 98 -0.29 12.53 1.40
N PHE A 99 -0.94 13.69 1.48
CA PHE A 99 -2.32 13.85 1.07
C PHE A 99 -2.42 13.73 -0.46
N ILE A 100 -3.29 12.85 -0.94
CA ILE A 100 -3.40 12.56 -2.37
C ILE A 100 -3.63 13.81 -3.22
N LYS A 101 -4.44 14.75 -2.73
CA LYS A 101 -4.75 15.97 -3.47
C LYS A 101 -3.55 16.90 -3.66
N ASP A 102 -2.50 16.75 -2.83
CA ASP A 102 -1.30 17.56 -2.97
C ASP A 102 -0.42 17.12 -4.14
N ILE A 103 -0.62 15.90 -4.65
CA ILE A 103 0.22 15.34 -5.72
C ILE A 103 -0.57 14.78 -6.91
N TRP A 104 -1.90 14.81 -6.87
CA TRP A 104 -2.72 14.07 -7.83
C TRP A 104 -2.67 14.61 -9.26
N ASP A 105 -2.26 15.86 -9.47
CA ASP A 105 -2.21 16.46 -10.83
C ASP A 105 -1.27 15.69 -11.76
N ASN A 106 -0.25 15.06 -11.21
CA ASN A 106 0.76 14.35 -11.98
C ASN A 106 0.62 12.83 -11.92
N LEU A 107 -0.41 12.32 -11.22
CA LEU A 107 -0.63 10.88 -11.10
C LEU A 107 -1.44 10.36 -12.29
N ASP A 108 -0.92 9.32 -12.93
CA ASP A 108 -1.54 8.73 -14.12
C ASP A 108 -2.89 8.07 -13.80
N PHE A 109 -3.01 7.45 -12.60
CA PHE A 109 -4.22 6.71 -12.29
C PHE A 109 -5.37 7.59 -11.83
N ILE A 110 -5.14 8.87 -11.51
CA ILE A 110 -6.20 9.81 -11.15
C ILE A 110 -6.64 10.56 -12.40
N LYS A 111 -7.64 10.00 -13.09
CA LYS A 111 -8.13 10.52 -14.36
C LYS A 111 -9.33 11.44 -14.23
N ASN A 112 -10.06 11.35 -13.11
CA ASN A 112 -11.26 12.15 -12.88
C ASN A 112 -11.21 12.69 -11.44
N LYS A 113 -10.90 13.97 -11.29
CA LYS A 113 -10.75 14.59 -9.97
C LYS A 113 -12.08 14.82 -9.26
N VAL A 114 -13.18 14.85 -9.98
CA VAL A 114 -14.53 14.95 -9.38
C VAL A 114 -14.93 13.63 -8.73
N ARG A 115 -14.56 12.51 -9.37
CA ARG A 115 -14.87 11.15 -8.89
C ARG A 115 -13.61 10.41 -8.45
N TRP A 116 -12.64 11.14 -7.92
CA TRP A 116 -11.35 10.54 -7.57
C TRP A 116 -11.48 9.39 -6.57
N GLY A 117 -12.46 9.44 -5.68
CA GLY A 117 -12.67 8.37 -4.70
C GLY A 117 -12.86 7.00 -5.31
N SER A 118 -13.52 6.91 -6.49
CA SER A 118 -13.70 5.64 -7.19
C SER A 118 -12.39 5.07 -7.72
N GLN A 119 -11.38 5.90 -7.90
CA GLN A 119 -10.09 5.51 -8.46
C GLN A 119 -9.12 5.02 -7.38
N VAL A 120 -9.45 5.24 -6.10
CA VAL A 120 -8.70 4.70 -4.95
C VAL A 120 -9.50 3.66 -4.18
N GLN A 121 -10.61 3.19 -4.73
CA GLN A 121 -11.39 2.11 -4.13
C GLN A 121 -10.81 0.74 -4.47
N GLY A 122 -11.15 -0.24 -3.65
CA GLY A 122 -10.64 -1.58 -3.79
C GLY A 122 -9.37 -1.76 -2.97
N SER A 123 -8.97 -3.01 -2.78
CA SER A 123 -7.85 -3.32 -1.92
C SER A 123 -6.50 -3.30 -2.64
N PHE A 124 -6.51 -3.17 -3.99
CA PHE A 124 -5.28 -3.47 -4.72
C PHE A 124 -5.38 -3.00 -6.18
N ARG A 125 -4.31 -2.40 -6.67
CA ARG A 125 -4.19 -2.06 -8.09
C ARG A 125 -2.74 -1.93 -8.52
N ARG A 126 -2.51 -2.07 -9.82
CA ARG A 126 -1.22 -1.84 -10.45
C ARG A 126 -0.98 -0.34 -10.67
N LEU A 127 0.25 0.11 -10.44
CA LEU A 127 0.65 1.50 -10.70
C LEU A 127 1.68 1.57 -11.83
N SER A 128 1.74 2.72 -12.50
CA SER A 128 2.84 3.03 -13.42
C SER A 128 4.10 3.36 -12.63
N GLU A 129 5.25 3.24 -13.29
CA GLU A 129 6.51 3.68 -12.71
C GLU A 129 6.49 5.17 -12.35
N ASN A 130 5.87 6.00 -13.21
CA ASN A 130 5.71 7.43 -12.95
C ASN A 130 4.97 7.68 -11.63
N ASP A 131 3.85 7.02 -11.42
CA ASP A 131 3.07 7.18 -10.19
C ASP A 131 3.86 6.73 -8.97
N TYR A 132 4.54 5.58 -9.08
CA TYR A 132 5.39 5.08 -8.01
C TYR A 132 6.47 6.08 -7.62
N GLU A 133 7.19 6.62 -8.60
CA GLU A 133 8.29 7.56 -8.34
C GLU A 133 7.79 8.84 -7.67
N ILE A 134 6.67 9.39 -8.13
CA ILE A 134 6.06 10.58 -7.53
C ILE A 134 5.69 10.31 -6.08
N ILE A 135 5.03 9.19 -5.82
CA ILE A 135 4.54 8.87 -4.48
C ILE A 135 5.68 8.60 -3.51
N ILE A 136 6.65 7.75 -3.89
CA ILE A 136 7.77 7.42 -2.99
C ILE A 136 8.62 8.64 -2.68
N ASN A 137 8.89 9.48 -3.67
CA ASN A 137 9.65 10.70 -3.46
C ASN A 137 8.92 11.66 -2.52
N SER A 138 7.61 11.78 -2.67
CA SER A 138 6.78 12.60 -1.80
C SER A 138 6.78 12.10 -0.36
N ILE A 139 6.70 10.79 -0.15
CA ILE A 139 6.77 10.18 1.18
C ILE A 139 8.14 10.45 1.82
N LYS A 140 9.22 10.27 1.06
CA LYS A 140 10.57 10.50 1.56
C LYS A 140 10.81 11.94 1.98
N ILE A 141 10.32 12.88 1.19
CA ILE A 141 10.42 14.31 1.50
C ILE A 141 9.65 14.63 2.77
N LYS A 142 8.40 14.15 2.85
CA LYS A 142 7.54 14.36 4.02
C LYS A 142 8.17 13.79 5.29
N LYS A 143 8.72 12.59 5.21
CA LYS A 143 9.38 11.94 6.34
C LYS A 143 10.56 12.76 6.86
N ARG A 144 11.34 13.37 5.98
CA ARG A 144 12.48 14.20 6.39
C ARG A 144 12.06 15.48 7.09
N MET A 145 10.83 15.92 6.90
CA MET A 145 10.29 17.13 7.51
C MET A 145 9.70 16.89 8.91
N LEU A 146 9.59 15.65 9.33
CA LEU A 146 8.99 15.30 10.63
C LEU A 146 9.95 15.33 11.80
#